data_dc66d2bea2f7f0cff0b1ebaef662c01b
#
_entry.id   dc66d2bea2f7f0cff0b1ebaef662c01b
#
_cell.length_a   1.000
_cell.length_b   1.000
_cell.length_c   1.000
_cell.angle_alpha   90.00
_cell.angle_beta   90.00
_cell.angle_gamma   90.00
#
_symmetry.space_group_name_H-M   'P 1'
#
loop_
_entity.id
_entity.type
_entity.pdbx_description
1 polymer ?
#
loop_
_entity_poly.entity_id
_entity_poly.type
_entity_poly.pdbx_seq_one_letter_code
_entity_poly.pdbx_strand_id
1 'polypeptide(L)'
;REIHIWDDNFSTDMERAKLICDLIIKKGLKFPWNIFNGLRVDRVDEELLFKLKKAGCYRVSIGIESGNQGVLDNIGKNITLEKVRNAVALIKKAKIECLGFFILGLPGETEKTMQETINFAKELKLDFAKTGIVSPFPGTPLYQQWEKEGRILSHNWSDYIFHATGKLAYNHPNLSPETIWRYYNKFYRRLYLSPTFIWKRFKNGVRHGWLFKDIYYFLRMLLSGEF
;
A
#
# COMPACT_ATOMS: atom_id res chain seq x y z
N ARG A 1 -21.92 9.98 -4.14
CA ARG A 1 -21.29 10.21 -2.81
C ARG A 1 -20.76 8.86 -2.33
N GLU A 2 -19.58 8.86 -1.70
CA GLU A 2 -18.93 7.66 -1.20
C GLU A 2 -18.39 7.91 0.21
N ILE A 3 -18.19 6.85 0.99
CA ILE A 3 -17.67 6.93 2.35
C ILE A 3 -16.29 6.28 2.39
N HIS A 4 -15.32 6.98 2.99
CA HIS A 4 -13.98 6.46 3.25
C HIS A 4 -13.84 6.20 4.76
N ILE A 5 -13.53 4.96 5.12
CA ILE A 5 -13.21 4.60 6.51
C ILE A 5 -11.72 4.85 6.73
N TRP A 6 -11.41 5.73 7.67
CA TRP A 6 -10.05 6.12 8.06
C TRP A 6 -9.63 5.54 9.42
N ASP A 7 -10.25 4.44 9.82
CA ASP A 7 -9.82 3.69 11.00
C ASP A 7 -8.39 3.18 10.77
N ASP A 8 -7.50 3.34 11.76
CA ASP A 8 -6.09 2.92 11.64
C ASP A 8 -5.96 1.44 11.33
N ASN A 9 -6.90 0.63 11.84
CA ASN A 9 -6.98 -0.79 11.54
C ASN A 9 -8.39 -1.34 11.75
N PHE A 10 -9.20 -1.31 10.70
CA PHE A 10 -10.60 -1.70 10.75
C PHE A 10 -10.83 -3.15 11.22
N SER A 11 -9.91 -4.07 10.91
CA SER A 11 -10.02 -5.49 11.25
C SER A 11 -9.31 -5.89 12.56
N THR A 12 -8.87 -4.93 13.39
CA THR A 12 -8.27 -5.25 14.70
C THR A 12 -9.24 -6.05 15.56
N ASP A 13 -10.49 -5.61 15.60
CA ASP A 13 -11.62 -6.34 16.20
C ASP A 13 -12.50 -6.86 15.05
N MET A 14 -12.39 -8.16 14.79
CA MET A 14 -13.11 -8.83 13.70
C MET A 14 -14.61 -8.87 13.93
N GLU A 15 -15.05 -9.04 15.17
CA GLU A 15 -16.48 -9.10 15.53
C GLU A 15 -17.12 -7.72 15.35
N ARG A 16 -16.45 -6.67 15.79
CA ARG A 16 -16.88 -5.28 15.53
C ARG A 16 -16.99 -5.01 14.02
N ALA A 17 -15.98 -5.40 13.25
CA ALA A 17 -15.96 -5.18 11.80
C ALA A 17 -17.13 -5.90 11.11
N LYS A 18 -17.40 -7.16 11.48
CA LYS A 18 -18.53 -7.96 10.96
C LYS A 18 -19.86 -7.35 11.38
N LEU A 19 -19.99 -6.92 12.64
CA LEU A 19 -21.21 -6.29 13.16
C LEU A 19 -21.56 -4.99 12.44
N ILE A 20 -20.56 -4.15 12.14
CA ILE A 20 -20.76 -2.93 11.34
C ILE A 20 -21.38 -3.28 9.98
N CYS A 21 -20.83 -4.28 9.29
CA CYS A 21 -21.35 -4.74 8.01
C CYS A 21 -22.79 -5.26 8.14
N ASP A 22 -23.07 -6.07 9.16
CA ASP A 22 -24.41 -6.61 9.41
C ASP A 22 -25.44 -5.51 9.67
N LEU A 23 -25.06 -4.46 10.41
CA LEU A 23 -25.93 -3.31 10.68
C LEU A 23 -26.23 -2.51 9.40
N ILE A 24 -25.22 -2.28 8.54
CA ILE A 24 -25.38 -1.62 7.23
C ILE A 24 -26.40 -2.42 6.39
N ILE A 25 -26.20 -3.75 6.31
CA ILE A 25 -27.05 -4.65 5.54
C ILE A 25 -28.48 -4.67 6.11
N LYS A 26 -28.64 -4.84 7.45
CA LYS A 26 -29.93 -4.91 8.14
C LYS A 26 -30.74 -3.62 7.96
N LYS A 27 -30.07 -2.48 7.99
CA LYS A 27 -30.73 -1.17 7.80
C LYS A 27 -30.99 -0.84 6.32
N GLY A 28 -30.62 -1.71 5.39
CA GLY A 28 -30.80 -1.49 3.94
C GLY A 28 -30.03 -0.29 3.39
N LEU A 29 -28.96 0.14 4.06
CA LEU A 29 -28.17 1.28 3.63
C LEU A 29 -27.38 0.93 2.35
N LYS A 30 -27.48 1.79 1.34
CA LYS A 30 -26.85 1.60 0.03
C LYS A 30 -25.95 2.78 -0.31
N PHE A 31 -24.66 2.62 -0.10
CA PHE A 31 -23.61 3.57 -0.52
C PHE A 31 -22.32 2.82 -0.81
N PRO A 32 -21.53 3.26 -1.80
CA PRO A 32 -20.19 2.75 -2.01
C PRO A 32 -19.27 3.26 -0.90
N TRP A 33 -18.41 2.38 -0.39
CA TRP A 33 -17.43 2.73 0.62
C TRP A 33 -16.14 1.92 0.50
N ASN A 34 -15.10 2.41 1.11
CA ASN A 34 -13.80 1.74 1.14
C ASN A 34 -13.11 1.88 2.50
N ILE A 35 -12.17 0.99 2.76
CA ILE A 35 -11.28 1.00 3.92
C ILE A 35 -9.91 1.45 3.43
N PHE A 36 -9.60 2.74 3.69
CA PHE A 36 -8.41 3.37 3.11
C PHE A 36 -7.12 3.01 3.87
N ASN A 37 -7.09 3.10 5.20
CA ASN A 37 -5.89 2.80 6.00
C ASN A 37 -5.61 1.31 6.11
N GLY A 38 -6.63 0.48 5.95
CA GLY A 38 -6.43 -0.92 5.66
C GLY A 38 -6.96 -1.92 6.67
N LEU A 39 -6.82 -3.17 6.24
CA LEU A 39 -7.02 -4.37 7.02
C LEU A 39 -5.65 -4.94 7.39
N ARG A 40 -5.56 -5.59 8.53
CA ARG A 40 -4.41 -6.45 8.83
C ARG A 40 -4.46 -7.71 7.95
N VAL A 41 -3.34 -8.06 7.35
CA VAL A 41 -3.20 -9.26 6.51
C VAL A 41 -3.58 -10.54 7.26
N ASP A 42 -3.25 -10.62 8.56
CA ASP A 42 -3.54 -11.75 9.44
C ASP A 42 -4.96 -11.70 10.06
N ARG A 43 -5.74 -10.67 9.75
CA ARG A 43 -7.11 -10.44 10.21
C ARG A 43 -8.06 -10.25 9.02
N VAL A 44 -8.00 -11.20 8.08
CA VAL A 44 -8.86 -11.25 6.89
C VAL A 44 -9.37 -12.68 6.74
N ASP A 45 -10.70 -12.87 6.77
CA ASP A 45 -11.35 -14.14 6.52
C ASP A 45 -12.44 -14.01 5.45
N GLU A 46 -12.92 -15.15 4.95
CA GLU A 46 -13.96 -15.20 3.91
C GLU A 46 -15.27 -14.57 4.38
N GLU A 47 -15.64 -14.74 5.65
CA GLU A 47 -16.87 -14.20 6.23
C GLU A 47 -16.85 -12.68 6.25
N LEU A 48 -15.77 -12.08 6.77
CA LEU A 48 -15.61 -10.62 6.78
C LEU A 48 -15.69 -10.05 5.36
N LEU A 49 -14.96 -10.65 4.41
CA LEU A 49 -14.95 -10.17 3.03
C LEU A 49 -16.31 -10.30 2.35
N PHE A 50 -17.04 -11.39 2.61
CA PHE A 50 -18.41 -11.54 2.13
C PHE A 50 -19.33 -10.45 2.68
N LYS A 51 -19.28 -10.19 4.00
CA LYS A 51 -20.06 -9.15 4.66
C LYS A 51 -19.67 -7.74 4.15
N LEU A 52 -18.37 -7.45 4.02
CA LEU A 52 -17.89 -6.20 3.43
C LEU A 52 -18.46 -5.97 2.03
N LYS A 53 -18.37 -6.98 1.15
CA LYS A 53 -18.92 -6.90 -0.20
C LYS A 53 -20.40 -6.66 -0.21
N LYS A 54 -21.16 -7.39 0.62
CA LYS A 54 -22.60 -7.27 0.72
C LYS A 54 -23.04 -5.91 1.29
N ALA A 55 -22.24 -5.34 2.20
CA ALA A 55 -22.46 -4.00 2.76
C ALA A 55 -22.08 -2.85 1.80
N GLY A 56 -21.59 -3.13 0.57
CA GLY A 56 -21.24 -2.12 -0.42
C GLY A 56 -19.77 -1.69 -0.42
N CYS A 57 -18.90 -2.37 0.34
CA CYS A 57 -17.47 -2.11 0.29
C CYS A 57 -16.91 -2.55 -1.06
N TYR A 58 -16.29 -1.61 -1.78
CA TYR A 58 -15.75 -1.90 -3.11
C TYR A 58 -14.22 -2.03 -3.12
N ARG A 59 -13.52 -1.47 -2.13
CA ARG A 59 -12.06 -1.50 -2.02
C ARG A 59 -11.60 -1.63 -0.59
N VAL A 60 -10.56 -2.41 -0.38
CA VAL A 60 -9.82 -2.49 0.88
C VAL A 60 -8.34 -2.29 0.61
N SER A 61 -7.65 -1.71 1.59
CA SER A 61 -6.18 -1.61 1.58
C SER A 61 -5.57 -2.64 2.52
N ILE A 62 -4.33 -3.05 2.27
CA ILE A 62 -3.54 -3.91 3.15
C ILE A 62 -2.11 -3.41 3.23
N GLY A 63 -1.54 -3.38 4.44
CA GLY A 63 -0.12 -3.06 4.66
C GLY A 63 0.76 -4.29 4.45
N ILE A 64 1.50 -4.32 3.34
CA ILE A 64 2.42 -5.41 2.98
C ILE A 64 3.84 -5.08 3.42
N GLU A 65 4.23 -3.85 3.25
CA GLU A 65 5.49 -3.17 3.53
C GLU A 65 6.64 -3.67 2.64
N SER A 66 6.99 -4.95 2.66
CA SER A 66 8.10 -5.51 1.89
C SER A 66 7.75 -6.85 1.23
N GLY A 67 8.38 -7.15 0.12
CA GLY A 67 8.35 -8.45 -0.56
C GLY A 67 9.51 -9.37 -0.16
N ASN A 68 10.27 -9.01 0.87
CA ASN A 68 11.34 -9.83 1.43
C ASN A 68 11.01 -10.21 2.86
N GLN A 69 11.04 -11.52 3.18
CA GLN A 69 10.67 -12.01 4.53
C GLN A 69 11.62 -11.49 5.60
N GLY A 70 12.92 -11.49 5.33
CA GLY A 70 13.92 -11.02 6.31
C GLY A 70 13.75 -9.55 6.66
N VAL A 71 13.32 -8.72 5.69
CA VAL A 71 13.00 -7.30 5.95
C VAL A 71 11.73 -7.19 6.80
N LEU A 72 10.68 -7.99 6.53
CA LEU A 72 9.45 -8.02 7.35
C LEU A 72 9.75 -8.44 8.80
N ASP A 73 10.60 -9.45 8.98
CA ASP A 73 11.01 -9.95 10.30
C ASP A 73 11.81 -8.87 11.04
N ASN A 74 12.73 -8.19 10.35
CA ASN A 74 13.57 -7.14 10.94
C ASN A 74 12.77 -5.93 11.44
N ILE A 75 11.67 -5.58 10.79
CA ILE A 75 10.78 -4.49 11.23
C ILE A 75 9.67 -4.96 12.19
N GLY A 76 9.69 -6.22 12.59
CA GLY A 76 8.69 -6.78 13.51
C GLY A 76 7.26 -6.82 12.96
N LYS A 77 7.10 -6.93 11.64
CA LYS A 77 5.75 -6.92 11.02
C LYS A 77 4.92 -8.16 11.38
N ASN A 78 5.55 -9.27 11.79
CA ASN A 78 4.92 -10.52 12.22
C ASN A 78 3.91 -11.11 11.21
N ILE A 79 4.17 -10.93 9.92
CA ILE A 79 3.41 -11.54 8.82
C ILE A 79 4.37 -12.29 7.89
N THR A 80 3.85 -13.31 7.18
CA THR A 80 4.62 -14.00 6.15
C THR A 80 4.14 -13.61 4.76
N LEU A 81 5.04 -13.71 3.77
CA LEU A 81 4.68 -13.48 2.36
C LEU A 81 3.57 -14.41 1.90
N GLU A 82 3.49 -15.62 2.46
CA GLU A 82 2.40 -16.56 2.20
C GLU A 82 1.05 -16.04 2.73
N LYS A 83 1.01 -15.53 3.97
CA LYS A 83 -0.21 -14.89 4.51
C LYS A 83 -0.68 -13.72 3.65
N VAL A 84 0.26 -12.93 3.10
CA VAL A 84 -0.07 -11.85 2.17
C VAL A 84 -0.70 -12.39 0.90
N ARG A 85 -0.12 -13.45 0.28
CA ARG A 85 -0.69 -14.11 -0.92
C ARG A 85 -2.11 -14.59 -0.65
N ASN A 86 -2.32 -15.26 0.48
CA ASN A 86 -3.62 -15.80 0.86
C ASN A 86 -4.66 -14.69 1.07
N ALA A 87 -4.31 -13.63 1.80
CA ALA A 87 -5.21 -12.48 2.00
C ALA A 87 -5.60 -11.83 0.67
N VAL A 88 -4.63 -11.59 -0.22
CA VAL A 88 -4.90 -11.02 -1.56
C VAL A 88 -5.79 -11.95 -2.39
N ALA A 89 -5.57 -13.26 -2.33
CA ALA A 89 -6.40 -14.25 -3.04
C ALA A 89 -7.86 -14.22 -2.54
N LEU A 90 -8.07 -14.16 -1.22
CA LEU A 90 -9.40 -14.05 -0.60
C LEU A 90 -10.11 -12.74 -0.99
N ILE A 91 -9.42 -11.61 -0.93
CA ILE A 91 -9.97 -10.30 -1.32
C ILE A 91 -10.42 -10.33 -2.78
N LYS A 92 -9.61 -10.90 -3.68
CA LYS A 92 -9.97 -11.05 -5.11
C LYS A 92 -11.15 -12.00 -5.31
N LYS A 93 -11.20 -13.14 -4.59
CA LYS A 93 -12.32 -14.08 -4.60
C LYS A 93 -13.63 -13.37 -4.23
N ALA A 94 -13.59 -12.48 -3.25
CA ALA A 94 -14.73 -11.64 -2.84
C ALA A 94 -15.09 -10.54 -3.84
N LYS A 95 -14.34 -10.37 -4.93
CA LYS A 95 -14.52 -9.29 -5.93
C LYS A 95 -14.48 -7.89 -5.31
N ILE A 96 -13.60 -7.70 -4.34
CA ILE A 96 -13.26 -6.42 -3.74
C ILE A 96 -11.92 -5.97 -4.33
N GLU A 97 -11.78 -4.69 -4.67
CA GLU A 97 -10.49 -4.14 -5.12
C GLU A 97 -9.48 -4.13 -3.99
N CYS A 98 -8.24 -4.55 -4.28
CA CYS A 98 -7.15 -4.60 -3.32
C CYS A 98 -6.10 -3.53 -3.61
N LEU A 99 -5.86 -2.64 -2.64
CA LEU A 99 -4.74 -1.70 -2.64
C LEU A 99 -3.67 -2.20 -1.67
N GLY A 100 -2.45 -2.46 -2.15
CA GLY A 100 -1.31 -2.83 -1.32
C GLY A 100 -0.42 -1.63 -1.00
N PHE A 101 -0.05 -1.45 0.26
CA PHE A 101 0.96 -0.48 0.69
C PHE A 101 2.31 -1.16 0.86
N PHE A 102 3.36 -0.49 0.37
CA PHE A 102 4.75 -0.91 0.46
C PHE A 102 5.60 0.24 0.96
N ILE A 103 6.77 -0.08 1.52
CA ILE A 103 7.77 0.89 1.95
C ILE A 103 9.12 0.45 1.39
N LEU A 104 9.89 1.39 0.87
CA LEU A 104 11.26 1.18 0.43
C LEU A 104 12.25 1.93 1.34
N GLY A 105 13.46 1.42 1.46
CA GLY A 105 14.47 1.96 2.37
C GLY A 105 14.24 1.54 3.83
N LEU A 106 13.54 0.44 4.08
CA LEU A 106 13.37 -0.10 5.43
C LEU A 106 14.73 -0.52 6.03
N PRO A 107 14.89 -0.55 7.37
CA PRO A 107 16.11 -1.01 8.01
C PRO A 107 16.56 -2.38 7.49
N GLY A 108 17.83 -2.49 7.12
CA GLY A 108 18.40 -3.73 6.57
C GLY A 108 18.15 -3.95 5.08
N GLU A 109 17.41 -3.07 4.41
CA GLU A 109 17.21 -3.20 2.96
C GLU A 109 18.48 -2.98 2.15
N THR A 110 18.51 -3.64 1.00
CA THR A 110 19.51 -3.56 -0.06
C THR A 110 18.81 -3.38 -1.40
N GLU A 111 19.54 -3.10 -2.45
CA GLU A 111 18.97 -3.07 -3.82
C GLU A 111 18.28 -4.39 -4.18
N LYS A 112 18.84 -5.52 -3.74
CA LYS A 112 18.26 -6.85 -3.97
C LYS A 112 16.89 -6.98 -3.30
N THR A 113 16.76 -6.64 -2.03
CA THR A 113 15.49 -6.78 -1.28
C THR A 113 14.42 -5.81 -1.79
N MET A 114 14.79 -4.58 -2.17
CA MET A 114 13.88 -3.66 -2.86
C MET A 114 13.40 -4.21 -4.21
N GLN A 115 14.29 -4.89 -4.96
CA GLN A 115 13.88 -5.55 -6.21
C GLN A 115 12.93 -6.72 -5.96
N GLU A 116 13.14 -7.50 -4.89
CA GLU A 116 12.24 -8.56 -4.46
C GLU A 116 10.87 -7.99 -4.10
N THR A 117 10.80 -6.84 -3.43
CA THR A 117 9.56 -6.12 -3.12
C THR A 117 8.81 -5.72 -4.40
N ILE A 118 9.50 -5.19 -5.40
CA ILE A 118 8.88 -4.86 -6.71
C ILE A 118 8.35 -6.11 -7.40
N ASN A 119 9.11 -7.20 -7.39
CA ASN A 119 8.71 -8.45 -8.00
C ASN A 119 7.49 -9.06 -7.31
N PHE A 120 7.45 -9.01 -5.98
CA PHE A 120 6.34 -9.48 -5.17
C PHE A 120 5.07 -8.67 -5.40
N ALA A 121 5.17 -7.33 -5.42
CA ALA A 121 4.04 -6.46 -5.75
C ALA A 121 3.44 -6.79 -7.12
N LYS A 122 4.29 -7.12 -8.10
CA LYS A 122 3.88 -7.53 -9.44
C LYS A 122 3.25 -8.93 -9.46
N GLU A 123 3.81 -9.89 -8.72
CA GLU A 123 3.28 -11.24 -8.53
C GLU A 123 1.86 -11.21 -7.97
N LEU A 124 1.59 -10.39 -6.98
CA LEU A 124 0.31 -10.26 -6.32
C LEU A 124 -0.82 -9.78 -7.23
N LYS A 125 -0.51 -9.16 -8.38
CA LYS A 125 -1.50 -8.63 -9.36
C LYS A 125 -2.58 -7.79 -8.67
N LEU A 126 -2.18 -6.89 -7.78
CA LEU A 126 -3.07 -5.99 -7.06
C LEU A 126 -3.86 -5.10 -8.03
N ASP A 127 -4.98 -4.55 -7.58
CA ASP A 127 -5.70 -3.54 -8.35
C ASP A 127 -4.97 -2.21 -8.31
N PHE A 128 -4.39 -1.88 -7.16
CA PHE A 128 -3.53 -0.73 -6.94
C PHE A 128 -2.40 -1.10 -5.98
N ALA A 129 -1.27 -0.44 -6.13
CA ALA A 129 -0.17 -0.52 -5.19
C ALA A 129 0.40 0.88 -4.95
N LYS A 130 0.73 1.17 -3.71
CA LYS A 130 1.38 2.41 -3.32
C LYS A 130 2.66 2.09 -2.58
N THR A 131 3.73 2.82 -2.87
CA THR A 131 4.94 2.73 -2.06
C THR A 131 5.30 4.11 -1.50
N GLY A 132 5.84 4.09 -0.28
CA GLY A 132 6.51 5.24 0.32
C GLY A 132 7.98 4.93 0.52
N ILE A 133 8.74 5.96 0.88
CA ILE A 133 10.10 5.82 1.40
C ILE A 133 10.01 5.86 2.91
N VAL A 134 10.78 5.00 3.59
CA VAL A 134 10.80 4.99 5.07
C VAL A 134 11.13 6.39 5.58
N SER A 135 10.42 6.82 6.61
CA SER A 135 10.71 8.06 7.31
C SER A 135 10.83 7.78 8.80
N PRO A 136 12.02 7.97 9.39
CA PRO A 136 12.25 7.78 10.81
C PRO A 136 11.64 8.96 11.58
N PHE A 137 10.34 8.95 11.84
CA PHE A 137 9.67 10.04 12.54
C PHE A 137 10.19 10.21 13.97
N PRO A 138 10.42 11.44 14.44
CA PRO A 138 10.80 11.72 15.82
C PRO A 138 9.89 11.02 16.82
N GLY A 139 10.47 10.43 17.86
CA GLY A 139 9.76 9.64 18.87
C GLY A 139 9.61 8.16 18.55
N THR A 140 9.89 7.72 17.33
CA THR A 140 9.88 6.29 16.99
C THR A 140 11.19 5.58 17.38
N PRO A 141 11.15 4.25 17.64
CA PRO A 141 12.37 3.48 17.90
C PRO A 141 13.42 3.60 16.78
N LEU A 142 12.98 3.62 15.52
CA LEU A 142 13.86 3.78 14.38
C LEU A 142 14.57 5.15 14.39
N TYR A 143 13.85 6.22 14.71
CA TYR A 143 14.45 7.54 14.86
C TYR A 143 15.52 7.54 15.95
N GLN A 144 15.19 7.03 17.15
CA GLN A 144 16.11 6.96 18.28
C GLN A 144 17.37 6.16 17.96
N GLN A 145 17.22 5.04 17.23
CA GLN A 145 18.35 4.25 16.77
C GLN A 145 19.23 5.05 15.81
N TRP A 146 18.66 5.62 14.75
CA TRP A 146 19.43 6.33 13.74
C TRP A 146 19.98 7.67 14.22
N GLU A 147 19.36 8.28 15.22
CA GLU A 147 19.91 9.46 15.91
C GLU A 147 21.17 9.09 16.71
N LYS A 148 21.14 8.00 17.48
CA LYS A 148 22.32 7.49 18.19
C LYS A 148 23.45 7.08 17.24
N GLU A 149 23.12 6.61 16.05
CA GLU A 149 24.08 6.26 15.01
C GLU A 149 24.59 7.49 14.22
N GLY A 150 24.13 8.71 14.53
CA GLY A 150 24.50 9.95 13.83
C GLY A 150 23.97 10.01 12.40
N ARG A 151 22.88 9.32 12.08
CA ARG A 151 22.31 9.24 10.72
C ARG A 151 21.23 10.29 10.46
N ILE A 152 20.64 10.90 11.47
CA ILE A 152 19.64 11.94 11.30
C ILE A 152 20.32 13.22 10.82
N LEU A 153 19.87 13.76 9.69
CA LEU A 153 20.43 14.95 9.05
C LEU A 153 19.64 16.22 9.35
N SER A 154 18.39 16.09 9.78
CA SER A 154 17.53 17.23 10.09
C SER A 154 16.62 16.90 11.27
N HIS A 155 16.43 17.89 12.14
CA HIS A 155 15.43 17.85 13.22
C HIS A 155 14.19 18.70 12.89
N ASN A 156 14.11 19.25 11.68
CA ASN A 156 12.96 20.00 11.24
C ASN A 156 11.84 19.06 10.76
N TRP A 157 10.67 19.13 11.36
CA TRP A 157 9.50 18.31 11.02
C TRP A 157 9.09 18.40 9.55
N SER A 158 9.30 19.56 8.90
CA SER A 158 8.98 19.75 7.49
C SER A 158 9.81 18.87 6.53
N ASP A 159 10.94 18.32 7.00
CA ASP A 159 11.82 17.48 6.18
C ASP A 159 11.41 16.00 6.22
N TYR A 160 10.46 15.63 7.10
CA TYR A 160 9.94 14.27 7.26
C TYR A 160 8.67 14.04 6.42
N ILE A 161 8.77 14.31 5.12
CA ILE A 161 7.65 14.17 4.19
C ILE A 161 7.69 12.78 3.56
N PHE A 162 6.58 12.04 3.66
CA PHE A 162 6.43 10.67 3.16
C PHE A 162 6.54 10.57 1.62
N HIS A 163 6.29 11.65 0.91
CA HIS A 163 6.37 11.79 -0.55
C HIS A 163 7.42 12.82 -0.95
N ALA A 164 8.60 12.71 -0.39
CA ALA A 164 9.59 13.74 -0.39
C ALA A 164 10.11 14.15 -1.78
N THR A 165 10.44 15.38 -1.86
CA THR A 165 11.04 16.17 -2.93
C THR A 165 12.55 15.93 -3.14
N GLY A 166 13.03 14.69 -3.06
CA GLY A 166 14.41 14.33 -3.40
C GLY A 166 15.44 14.38 -2.28
N LYS A 167 15.16 14.99 -1.12
CA LYS A 167 16.05 14.98 0.04
C LYS A 167 15.50 14.09 1.14
N LEU A 168 16.34 13.23 1.71
CA LEU A 168 16.02 12.46 2.90
C LEU A 168 16.54 13.18 4.13
N ALA A 169 15.75 13.18 5.21
CA ALA A 169 16.17 13.74 6.50
C ALA A 169 17.18 12.85 7.25
N TYR A 170 17.70 11.82 6.59
CA TYR A 170 18.57 10.81 7.18
C TYR A 170 19.51 10.18 6.15
N ASN A 171 20.60 9.58 6.65
CA ASN A 171 21.49 8.70 5.89
C ASN A 171 21.12 7.23 6.14
N HIS A 172 20.63 6.55 5.10
CA HIS A 172 20.35 5.11 5.21
C HIS A 172 21.64 4.30 5.37
N PRO A 173 21.67 3.23 6.23
CA PRO A 173 22.89 2.44 6.47
C PRO A 173 23.52 1.84 5.22
N ASN A 174 22.71 1.36 4.28
CA ASN A 174 23.16 0.54 3.15
C ASN A 174 22.86 1.13 1.77
N LEU A 175 22.09 2.22 1.69
CA LEU A 175 21.54 2.74 0.44
C LEU A 175 21.77 4.24 0.33
N SER A 176 22.18 4.70 -0.85
CA SER A 176 22.19 6.14 -1.12
C SER A 176 20.78 6.67 -1.38
N PRO A 177 20.51 7.95 -1.13
CA PRO A 177 19.23 8.57 -1.47
C PRO A 177 18.84 8.35 -2.94
N GLU A 178 19.80 8.50 -3.87
CA GLU A 178 19.59 8.32 -5.31
C GLU A 178 19.16 6.89 -5.65
N THR A 179 19.73 5.90 -4.94
CA THR A 179 19.35 4.50 -5.09
C THR A 179 17.93 4.26 -4.63
N ILE A 180 17.54 4.77 -3.47
CA ILE A 180 16.17 4.65 -2.94
C ILE A 180 15.17 5.29 -3.93
N TRP A 181 15.46 6.49 -4.42
CA TRP A 181 14.63 7.19 -5.42
C TRP A 181 14.53 6.43 -6.74
N ARG A 182 15.64 5.87 -7.22
CA ARG A 182 15.65 5.04 -8.42
C ARG A 182 14.70 3.83 -8.27
N TYR A 183 14.70 3.17 -7.11
CA TYR A 183 13.79 2.05 -6.84
C TYR A 183 12.35 2.48 -6.60
N TYR A 184 12.13 3.64 -5.99
CA TYR A 184 10.79 4.23 -5.86
C TYR A 184 10.15 4.46 -7.24
N ASN A 185 10.85 5.14 -8.14
CA ASN A 185 10.38 5.35 -9.51
C ASN A 185 10.22 4.03 -10.28
N LYS A 186 11.16 3.09 -10.10
CA LYS A 186 11.12 1.76 -10.71
C LYS A 186 9.89 0.97 -10.25
N PHE A 187 9.47 1.09 -8.97
CA PHE A 187 8.28 0.44 -8.44
C PHE A 187 7.04 0.87 -9.24
N TYR A 188 6.80 2.15 -9.38
CA TYR A 188 5.65 2.67 -10.11
C TYR A 188 5.71 2.31 -11.60
N ARG A 189 6.85 2.52 -12.26
CA ARG A 189 7.02 2.19 -13.67
C ARG A 189 6.79 0.71 -13.97
N ARG A 190 7.32 -0.18 -13.15
CA ARG A 190 7.18 -1.64 -13.33
C ARG A 190 5.77 -2.15 -13.11
N LEU A 191 5.00 -1.53 -12.26
CA LEU A 191 3.61 -1.91 -11.99
C LEU A 191 2.65 -1.26 -12.98
N TYR A 192 2.68 0.05 -13.07
CA TYR A 192 1.65 0.83 -13.78
C TYR A 192 1.89 0.92 -15.29
N LEU A 193 3.13 0.81 -15.77
CA LEU A 193 3.43 0.71 -17.19
C LEU A 193 3.47 -0.76 -17.69
N SER A 194 3.08 -1.73 -16.86
CA SER A 194 3.00 -3.12 -17.32
C SER A 194 1.83 -3.31 -18.29
N PRO A 195 2.03 -4.08 -19.39
CA PRO A 195 0.94 -4.35 -20.35
C PRO A 195 -0.32 -4.93 -19.71
N THR A 196 -0.12 -5.78 -18.69
CA THR A 196 -1.23 -6.40 -17.94
C THR A 196 -2.04 -5.39 -17.16
N PHE A 197 -1.39 -4.41 -16.51
CA PHE A 197 -2.09 -3.33 -15.79
C PHE A 197 -2.81 -2.41 -16.76
N ILE A 198 -2.14 -1.96 -17.82
CA ILE A 198 -2.72 -1.09 -18.85
C ILE A 198 -3.97 -1.74 -19.47
N TRP A 199 -3.86 -3.03 -19.81
CA TRP A 199 -4.99 -3.77 -20.39
C TRP A 199 -6.16 -3.92 -19.41
N LYS A 200 -5.86 -4.25 -18.14
CA LYS A 200 -6.88 -4.32 -17.08
C LYS A 200 -7.57 -2.97 -16.90
N ARG A 201 -6.78 -1.89 -16.87
CA ARG A 201 -7.30 -0.53 -16.70
C ARG A 201 -8.15 -0.10 -17.88
N PHE A 202 -7.70 -0.39 -19.10
CA PHE A 202 -8.45 -0.14 -20.33
C PHE A 202 -9.83 -0.83 -20.30
N LYS A 203 -9.87 -2.14 -20.03
CA LYS A 203 -11.14 -2.89 -19.92
C LYS A 203 -12.09 -2.29 -18.87
N ASN A 204 -11.57 -1.92 -17.71
CA ASN A 204 -12.36 -1.33 -16.65
C ASN A 204 -12.83 0.07 -17.03
N GLY A 205 -11.98 0.87 -17.67
CA GLY A 205 -12.30 2.22 -18.15
C GLY A 205 -13.43 2.22 -19.18
N VAL A 206 -13.39 1.28 -20.13
CA VAL A 206 -14.48 1.09 -21.11
C VAL A 206 -15.76 0.66 -20.39
N ARG A 207 -15.69 -0.34 -19.50
CA ARG A 207 -16.87 -0.88 -18.80
C ARG A 207 -17.59 0.15 -17.91
N HIS A 208 -16.85 1.07 -17.32
CA HIS A 208 -17.37 2.03 -16.34
C HIS A 208 -17.42 3.47 -16.85
N GLY A 209 -17.07 3.71 -18.12
CA GLY A 209 -17.10 5.06 -18.72
C GLY A 209 -15.96 5.99 -18.26
N TRP A 210 -14.89 5.47 -17.67
CA TRP A 210 -13.78 6.28 -17.14
C TRP A 210 -12.58 6.38 -18.08
N LEU A 211 -12.62 5.74 -19.23
CA LEU A 211 -11.48 5.63 -20.14
C LEU A 211 -10.82 6.98 -20.45
N PHE A 212 -11.63 7.99 -20.78
CA PHE A 212 -11.11 9.33 -21.10
C PHE A 212 -10.45 10.02 -19.90
N LYS A 213 -11.01 9.83 -18.68
CA LYS A 213 -10.38 10.32 -17.44
C LYS A 213 -9.07 9.63 -17.17
N ASP A 214 -9.01 8.32 -17.33
CA ASP A 214 -7.78 7.54 -17.14
C ASP A 214 -6.69 7.95 -18.12
N ILE A 215 -7.02 8.15 -19.40
CA ILE A 215 -6.08 8.64 -20.42
C ILE A 215 -5.60 10.06 -20.06
N TYR A 216 -6.50 10.95 -19.69
CA TYR A 216 -6.14 12.32 -19.30
C TYR A 216 -5.15 12.35 -18.12
N TYR A 217 -5.46 11.64 -17.04
CA TYR A 217 -4.57 11.60 -15.86
C TYR A 217 -3.25 10.90 -16.17
N PHE A 218 -3.25 9.85 -16.99
CA PHE A 218 -2.04 9.17 -17.41
C PHE A 218 -1.13 10.08 -18.25
N LEU A 219 -1.68 10.80 -19.22
CA LEU A 219 -0.93 11.77 -20.02
C LEU A 219 -0.40 12.92 -19.17
N ARG A 220 -1.21 13.45 -18.25
CA ARG A 220 -0.78 14.49 -17.31
C ARG A 220 0.40 14.02 -16.46
N MET A 221 0.35 12.83 -15.94
CA MET A 221 1.40 12.23 -15.12
C MET A 221 2.70 11.99 -15.91
N LEU A 222 2.60 11.60 -17.20
CA LEU A 222 3.76 11.48 -18.08
C LEU A 222 4.41 12.84 -18.37
N LEU A 223 3.60 13.89 -18.50
CA LEU A 223 4.07 15.25 -18.83
C LEU A 223 4.62 15.99 -17.59
N SER A 224 4.15 15.66 -16.39
CA SER A 224 4.63 16.27 -15.14
C SER A 224 5.97 15.72 -14.68
N GLY A 225 6.46 14.63 -15.28
CA GLY A 225 7.73 13.99 -14.87
C GLY A 225 7.67 13.30 -13.50
N GLU A 226 6.47 13.04 -13.00
CA GLU A 226 6.23 12.38 -11.70
C GLU A 226 6.48 10.86 -11.72
N PHE A 227 7.25 10.36 -12.70
CA PHE A 227 7.71 8.97 -12.81
C PHE A 227 9.24 8.83 -12.68
#